data_5b26176c6341e58c646cdd24d589084a
#
_entry.id   5b26176c6341e58c646cdd24d589084a
#
_cell.length_a   1.000
_cell.length_b   1.000
_cell.length_c   1.000
_cell.angle_alpha   90.00
_cell.angle_beta   90.00
_cell.angle_gamma   90.00
#
_symmetry.space_group_name_H-M   'P 1'
#
loop_
_entity.id
_entity.type
_entity.pdbx_description
1 polymer ?
#
loop_
_entity_poly.entity_id
_entity_poly.type
_entity_poly.pdbx_seq_one_letter_code
_entity_poly.pdbx_strand_id
1 'polypeptide(L)'
;MDVVMLSRWQFAVTCMFHFIFVPLTLGLSVLVAWMETKYVRTGDEMWLRMTKFWGKLFLINFALGVVTGITMEFQFGMNWAEYSSYVGDIFGAPLAIEATVTFFLESVFIGLWIFGWDKVSKKTHALTIWLVALGTNLSALWILIANGWMQNPVGYVLRNGRAEMVDFVAVITNKYALIKFFHQITSGYTVAAFFVMGIAAWHLLRNQNSEFFKRSFGTAAKFGLAALFVVLLTGDFHAVEIATVQPSKFAAMESVWETQRAAPMCLVVVPNEAEECNRIEALKIPGLLSMLAFHDANGEIKGLKDFPPDERPPVWPVFLSFRLMVMLGTLLVALAMLGVWLSAKDRLQRYPLFLKVMVFAIPLPYLVNQLGWIVAEVGRQPWIVYGVLKTADGASKAVSAGQVVGSLIGFTLLYGLLGVVDIYLLAKNAKKGPDAPALSRSSDY
;
A
#
# COMPACT_ATOMS: atom_id res chain seq x y z
N MET A 1 0.11 -20.64 24.54
CA MET A 1 -0.32 -19.85 23.40
C MET A 1 -0.28 -20.73 22.15
N ASP A 2 -1.27 -20.60 21.30
CA ASP A 2 -1.36 -21.34 20.04
C ASP A 2 -0.27 -20.89 19.05
N VAL A 3 0.49 -21.84 18.49
CA VAL A 3 1.58 -21.60 17.54
C VAL A 3 1.07 -20.89 16.28
N VAL A 4 -0.11 -21.29 15.80
CA VAL A 4 -0.73 -20.68 14.60
C VAL A 4 -1.02 -19.19 14.83
N MET A 5 -1.61 -18.86 15.98
CA MET A 5 -1.92 -17.48 16.32
C MET A 5 -0.65 -16.63 16.48
N LEU A 6 0.39 -17.17 17.10
CA LEU A 6 1.69 -16.49 17.23
C LEU A 6 2.34 -16.25 15.86
N SER A 7 2.31 -17.26 14.98
CA SER A 7 2.84 -17.16 13.61
C SER A 7 2.07 -16.12 12.77
N ARG A 8 0.75 -16.04 12.94
CA ARG A 8 -0.09 -14.98 12.33
C ARG A 8 0.31 -13.59 12.80
N TRP A 9 0.50 -13.41 14.12
CA TRP A 9 0.96 -12.13 14.67
C TRP A 9 2.33 -11.75 14.17
N GLN A 10 3.27 -12.69 14.09
CA GLN A 10 4.61 -12.44 13.59
C GLN A 10 4.56 -11.98 12.13
N PHE A 11 3.83 -12.69 11.28
CA PHE A 11 3.69 -12.31 9.87
C PHE A 11 3.00 -10.94 9.72
N ALA A 12 1.92 -10.70 10.47
CA ALA A 12 1.19 -9.42 10.44
C ALA A 12 2.09 -8.24 10.84
N VAL A 13 2.82 -8.35 11.95
CA VAL A 13 3.75 -7.30 12.42
C VAL A 13 4.83 -7.04 11.37
N THR A 14 5.42 -8.10 10.81
CA THR A 14 6.47 -7.98 9.77
C THR A 14 5.95 -7.28 8.51
N CYS A 15 4.78 -7.71 8.02
CA CYS A 15 4.11 -7.09 6.88
C CYS A 15 3.78 -5.61 7.12
N MET A 16 3.15 -5.31 8.23
CA MET A 16 2.75 -3.94 8.58
C MET A 16 3.96 -3.01 8.69
N PHE A 17 5.07 -3.51 9.22
CA PHE A 17 6.32 -2.75 9.26
C PHE A 17 6.91 -2.51 7.87
N HIS A 18 7.01 -3.53 7.04
CA HIS A 18 7.48 -3.39 5.67
C HIS A 18 6.63 -2.40 4.88
N PHE A 19 5.33 -2.40 5.11
CA PHE A 19 4.36 -1.48 4.51
C PHE A 19 4.41 -0.03 5.03
N ILE A 20 5.34 0.30 5.91
CA ILE A 20 5.69 1.69 6.20
C ILE A 20 6.60 2.25 5.08
N PHE A 21 7.49 1.43 4.54
CA PHE A 21 8.51 1.86 3.56
C PHE A 21 8.03 1.74 2.12
N VAL A 22 7.37 0.64 1.75
CA VAL A 22 7.00 0.33 0.38
C VAL A 22 6.11 1.40 -0.28
N PRO A 23 4.99 1.85 0.32
CA PRO A 23 4.13 2.83 -0.31
C PRO A 23 4.83 4.15 -0.61
N LEU A 24 5.69 4.61 0.30
CA LEU A 24 6.46 5.83 0.10
C LEU A 24 7.49 5.66 -1.03
N THR A 25 8.18 4.53 -1.09
CA THR A 25 9.13 4.19 -2.16
C THR A 25 8.45 4.20 -3.53
N LEU A 26 7.30 3.51 -3.67
CA LEU A 26 6.52 3.44 -4.91
C LEU A 26 6.19 4.84 -5.47
N GLY A 27 5.65 5.71 -4.62
CA GLY A 27 5.23 7.03 -5.07
C GLY A 27 6.37 8.04 -5.24
N LEU A 28 7.39 8.02 -4.34
CA LEU A 28 8.52 8.94 -4.45
C LEU A 28 9.39 8.63 -5.67
N SER A 29 9.60 7.36 -6.04
CA SER A 29 10.35 7.01 -7.24
C SER A 29 9.76 7.66 -8.50
N VAL A 30 8.44 7.60 -8.65
CA VAL A 30 7.72 8.22 -9.77
C VAL A 30 7.77 9.74 -9.72
N LEU A 31 7.57 10.35 -8.53
CA LEU A 31 7.64 11.80 -8.37
C LEU A 31 9.03 12.35 -8.68
N VAL A 32 10.08 11.69 -8.20
CA VAL A 32 11.47 12.08 -8.45
C VAL A 32 11.82 11.92 -9.93
N ALA A 33 11.43 10.81 -10.56
CA ALA A 33 11.62 10.58 -11.99
C ALA A 33 10.92 11.66 -12.83
N TRP A 34 9.71 12.04 -12.45
CA TRP A 34 8.98 13.12 -13.10
C TRP A 34 9.65 14.48 -12.91
N MET A 35 10.12 14.81 -11.71
CA MET A 35 10.85 16.06 -11.43
C MET A 35 12.15 16.13 -12.25
N GLU A 36 12.89 15.05 -12.34
CA GLU A 36 14.10 14.99 -13.15
C GLU A 36 13.82 15.13 -14.65
N THR A 37 12.74 14.50 -15.13
CA THR A 37 12.27 14.68 -16.51
C THR A 37 11.95 16.16 -16.81
N LYS A 38 11.34 16.87 -15.86
CA LYS A 38 11.08 18.30 -15.98
C LYS A 38 12.40 19.09 -16.08
N TYR A 39 13.37 18.78 -15.23
CA TYR A 39 14.70 19.39 -15.33
C TYR A 39 15.33 19.18 -16.71
N VAL A 40 15.37 17.95 -17.20
CA VAL A 40 15.96 17.62 -18.50
C VAL A 40 15.28 18.36 -19.66
N ARG A 41 13.96 18.54 -19.59
CA ARG A 41 13.17 19.19 -20.65
C ARG A 41 13.23 20.71 -20.60
N THR A 42 13.32 21.32 -19.43
CA THR A 42 13.19 22.77 -19.25
C THR A 42 14.50 23.46 -18.93
N GLY A 43 15.50 22.74 -18.43
CA GLY A 43 16.75 23.32 -17.93
C GLY A 43 16.59 24.09 -16.60
N ASP A 44 15.39 24.13 -16.00
CA ASP A 44 15.11 24.88 -14.77
C ASP A 44 15.77 24.20 -13.56
N GLU A 45 16.77 24.86 -12.99
CA GLU A 45 17.55 24.39 -11.83
C GLU A 45 16.68 24.13 -10.58
N MET A 46 15.51 24.72 -10.49
CA MET A 46 14.58 24.44 -9.39
C MET A 46 14.14 22.97 -9.41
N TRP A 47 13.88 22.42 -10.60
CA TRP A 47 13.54 20.99 -10.74
C TRP A 47 14.72 20.07 -10.37
N LEU A 48 15.96 20.46 -10.70
CA LEU A 48 17.14 19.72 -10.27
C LEU A 48 17.28 19.68 -8.75
N ARG A 49 17.08 20.84 -8.10
CA ARG A 49 17.10 20.92 -6.63
C ARG A 49 16.00 20.07 -6.00
N MET A 50 14.80 20.09 -6.59
CA MET A 50 13.69 19.22 -6.15
C MET A 50 14.04 17.75 -6.30
N THR A 51 14.57 17.33 -7.46
CA THR A 51 15.03 15.96 -7.70
C THR A 51 16.04 15.50 -6.65
N LYS A 52 17.06 16.30 -6.38
CA LYS A 52 18.11 15.98 -5.40
C LYS A 52 17.58 15.90 -3.96
N PHE A 53 16.72 16.84 -3.56
CA PHE A 53 16.16 16.86 -2.20
C PHE A 53 15.20 15.68 -1.96
N TRP A 54 14.20 15.51 -2.81
CA TRP A 54 13.22 14.42 -2.68
C TRP A 54 13.85 13.06 -2.97
N GLY A 55 14.80 13.01 -3.90
CA GLY A 55 15.59 11.81 -4.18
C GLY A 55 16.42 11.34 -2.99
N LYS A 56 16.97 12.26 -2.20
CA LYS A 56 17.67 11.87 -0.97
C LYS A 56 16.74 11.22 0.05
N LEU A 57 15.53 11.76 0.23
CA LEU A 57 14.54 11.16 1.12
C LEU A 57 14.04 9.81 0.58
N PHE A 58 13.87 9.71 -0.73
CA PHE A 58 13.57 8.43 -1.39
C PHE A 58 14.64 7.37 -1.10
N LEU A 59 15.93 7.71 -1.25
CA LEU A 59 17.04 6.77 -1.02
C LEU A 59 17.10 6.26 0.43
N ILE A 60 16.86 7.13 1.41
CA ILE A 60 16.83 6.75 2.83
C ILE A 60 15.74 5.68 3.04
N ASN A 61 14.52 5.97 2.61
CA ASN A 61 13.39 5.07 2.77
C ASN A 61 13.56 3.77 1.97
N PHE A 62 14.06 3.87 0.73
CA PHE A 62 14.30 2.71 -0.14
C PHE A 62 15.25 1.69 0.50
N ALA A 63 16.37 2.15 1.05
CA ALA A 63 17.35 1.24 1.66
C ALA A 63 16.75 0.40 2.80
N LEU A 64 15.87 1.00 3.61
CA LEU A 64 15.19 0.30 4.70
C LEU A 64 14.05 -0.59 4.19
N GLY A 65 13.38 -0.16 3.14
CA GLY A 65 12.39 -0.99 2.44
C GLY A 65 12.98 -2.30 1.93
N VAL A 66 14.15 -2.26 1.30
CA VAL A 66 14.86 -3.46 0.81
C VAL A 66 15.19 -4.43 1.96
N VAL A 67 15.79 -3.93 3.05
CA VAL A 67 16.15 -4.77 4.21
C VAL A 67 14.94 -5.47 4.80
N THR A 68 13.83 -4.75 4.97
CA THR A 68 12.59 -5.31 5.54
C THR A 68 11.89 -6.25 4.58
N GLY A 69 12.01 -6.07 3.26
CA GLY A 69 11.46 -6.96 2.24
C GLY A 69 12.15 -8.33 2.24
N ILE A 70 13.48 -8.35 2.21
CA ILE A 70 14.27 -9.59 2.25
C ILE A 70 13.91 -10.41 3.49
N THR A 71 13.78 -9.77 4.66
CA THR A 71 13.43 -10.48 5.89
C THR A 71 12.00 -11.01 5.90
N MET A 72 11.06 -10.42 5.13
CA MET A 72 9.71 -10.98 4.95
C MET A 72 9.71 -12.32 4.22
N GLU A 73 10.55 -12.49 3.21
CA GLU A 73 10.59 -13.74 2.45
C GLU A 73 11.04 -14.92 3.31
N PHE A 74 11.93 -14.69 4.27
CA PHE A 74 12.32 -15.73 5.22
C PHE A 74 11.16 -16.26 6.08
N GLN A 75 10.09 -15.47 6.31
CA GLN A 75 8.93 -15.88 7.07
C GLN A 75 8.23 -17.12 6.47
N PHE A 76 8.24 -17.24 5.13
CA PHE A 76 7.64 -18.37 4.44
C PHE A 76 8.33 -19.70 4.78
N GLY A 77 9.66 -19.72 4.88
CA GLY A 77 10.42 -20.89 5.28
C GLY A 77 10.45 -21.15 6.78
N MET A 78 10.17 -20.13 7.61
CA MET A 78 10.18 -20.25 9.08
C MET A 78 8.86 -20.79 9.60
N ASN A 79 7.84 -19.96 9.66
CA ASN A 79 6.58 -20.27 10.33
C ASN A 79 5.49 -20.79 9.38
N TRP A 80 5.72 -20.77 8.08
CA TRP A 80 4.74 -21.09 7.04
C TRP A 80 5.25 -22.14 6.03
N ALA A 81 6.07 -23.09 6.48
CA ALA A 81 6.67 -24.09 5.61
C ALA A 81 5.64 -25.02 4.95
N GLU A 82 4.57 -25.39 5.65
CA GLU A 82 3.49 -26.20 5.07
C GLU A 82 2.78 -25.44 3.93
N TYR A 83 2.48 -24.15 4.14
CA TYR A 83 1.96 -23.30 3.09
C TYR A 83 2.91 -23.21 1.90
N SER A 84 4.20 -22.93 2.14
CA SER A 84 5.22 -22.80 1.09
C SER A 84 5.39 -24.10 0.29
N SER A 85 5.29 -25.27 0.96
CA SER A 85 5.31 -26.55 0.29
C SER A 85 4.04 -26.81 -0.53
N TYR A 86 2.88 -26.40 -0.01
CA TYR A 86 1.58 -26.61 -0.66
C TYR A 86 1.41 -25.78 -1.95
N VAL A 87 1.89 -24.54 -1.98
CA VAL A 87 1.70 -23.61 -3.11
C VAL A 87 2.99 -23.30 -3.87
N GLY A 88 4.08 -24.05 -3.61
CA GLY A 88 5.43 -23.70 -4.05
C GLY A 88 5.55 -23.45 -5.55
N ASP A 89 4.87 -24.23 -6.39
CA ASP A 89 4.88 -24.04 -7.85
C ASP A 89 4.24 -22.71 -8.29
N ILE A 90 3.18 -22.31 -7.61
CA ILE A 90 2.37 -21.13 -8.00
C ILE A 90 2.93 -19.86 -7.38
N PHE A 91 3.29 -19.92 -6.10
CA PHE A 91 3.81 -18.78 -5.37
C PHE A 91 5.27 -18.48 -5.69
N GLY A 92 6.06 -19.52 -5.93
CA GLY A 92 7.50 -19.41 -6.17
C GLY A 92 7.83 -18.76 -7.52
N ALA A 93 7.03 -18.95 -8.58
CA ALA A 93 7.31 -18.38 -9.88
C ALA A 93 7.23 -16.83 -9.89
N PRO A 94 6.19 -16.16 -9.38
CA PRO A 94 6.15 -14.70 -9.22
C PRO A 94 7.30 -14.17 -8.35
N LEU A 95 7.61 -14.82 -7.22
CA LEU A 95 8.71 -14.40 -6.34
C LEU A 95 10.07 -14.54 -7.00
N ALA A 96 10.31 -15.62 -7.75
CA ALA A 96 11.55 -15.82 -8.48
C ALA A 96 11.76 -14.75 -9.56
N ILE A 97 10.71 -14.37 -10.30
CA ILE A 97 10.77 -13.30 -11.30
C ILE A 97 10.99 -11.95 -10.60
N GLU A 98 10.34 -11.71 -9.48
CA GLU A 98 10.54 -10.51 -8.69
C GLU A 98 12.01 -10.37 -8.29
N ALA A 99 12.58 -11.38 -7.63
CA ALA A 99 13.96 -11.36 -7.15
C ALA A 99 15.00 -11.27 -8.27
N THR A 100 14.80 -12.00 -9.39
CA THR A 100 15.80 -12.09 -10.45
C THR A 100 15.71 -10.97 -11.49
N VAL A 101 14.53 -10.46 -11.79
CA VAL A 101 14.32 -9.45 -12.83
C VAL A 101 14.13 -8.07 -12.21
N THR A 102 13.16 -7.92 -11.30
CA THR A 102 12.77 -6.60 -10.83
C THR A 102 13.72 -6.03 -9.79
N PHE A 103 14.12 -6.82 -8.81
CA PHE A 103 15.10 -6.39 -7.81
C PHE A 103 16.49 -6.15 -8.42
N PHE A 104 16.90 -6.97 -9.43
CA PHE A 104 18.13 -6.73 -10.16
C PHE A 104 18.06 -5.41 -10.95
N LEU A 105 16.94 -5.15 -11.62
CA LEU A 105 16.69 -3.87 -12.31
C LEU A 105 16.82 -2.69 -11.34
N GLU A 106 16.17 -2.75 -10.18
CA GLU A 106 16.26 -1.70 -9.15
C GLU A 106 17.68 -1.49 -8.67
N SER A 107 18.37 -2.56 -8.29
CA SER A 107 19.71 -2.50 -7.68
C SER A 107 20.75 -1.90 -8.63
N VAL A 108 20.70 -2.27 -9.92
CA VAL A 108 21.63 -1.76 -10.92
C VAL A 108 21.35 -0.29 -11.22
N PHE A 109 20.10 0.07 -11.49
CA PHE A 109 19.78 1.42 -11.94
C PHE A 109 19.79 2.45 -10.81
N ILE A 110 19.50 2.05 -9.55
CA ILE A 110 19.67 2.96 -8.41
C ILE A 110 21.14 3.32 -8.18
N GLY A 111 22.05 2.35 -8.37
CA GLY A 111 23.48 2.62 -8.31
C GLY A 111 23.91 3.60 -9.42
N LEU A 112 23.44 3.39 -10.64
CA LEU A 112 23.72 4.33 -11.75
C LEU A 112 23.11 5.71 -11.50
N TRP A 113 21.92 5.79 -10.90
CA TRP A 113 21.28 7.06 -10.58
C TRP A 113 22.05 7.83 -9.48
N ILE A 114 22.54 7.14 -8.44
CA ILE A 114 23.30 7.78 -7.35
C ILE A 114 24.64 8.32 -7.84
N PHE A 115 25.37 7.51 -8.62
CA PHE A 115 26.78 7.79 -8.99
C PHE A 115 26.95 8.31 -10.41
N GLY A 116 25.87 8.48 -11.17
CA GLY A 116 25.89 8.82 -12.60
C GLY A 116 25.79 10.30 -12.94
N TRP A 117 25.57 11.21 -11.97
CA TRP A 117 25.23 12.62 -12.20
C TRP A 117 26.17 13.35 -13.19
N ASP A 118 27.47 13.11 -13.05
CA ASP A 118 28.49 13.75 -13.89
C ASP A 118 29.14 12.76 -14.89
N LYS A 119 28.62 11.53 -14.98
CA LYS A 119 29.22 10.44 -15.78
C LYS A 119 28.42 10.09 -17.03
N VAL A 120 27.13 10.35 -17.03
CA VAL A 120 26.23 10.06 -18.14
C VAL A 120 25.45 11.30 -18.57
N SER A 121 24.85 11.25 -19.77
CA SER A 121 24.03 12.37 -20.25
C SER A 121 22.82 12.60 -19.33
N LYS A 122 22.32 13.85 -19.24
CA LYS A 122 21.13 14.18 -18.45
C LYS A 122 19.90 13.30 -18.82
N LYS A 123 19.74 12.98 -20.10
CA LYS A 123 18.65 12.10 -20.58
C LYS A 123 18.84 10.66 -20.10
N THR A 124 20.05 10.13 -20.20
CA THR A 124 20.38 8.79 -19.72
C THR A 124 20.19 8.71 -18.20
N HIS A 125 20.62 9.75 -17.47
CA HIS A 125 20.44 9.81 -16.02
C HIS A 125 18.97 9.81 -15.63
N ALA A 126 18.13 10.61 -16.27
CA ALA A 126 16.68 10.59 -16.04
C ALA A 126 16.03 9.24 -16.41
N LEU A 127 16.57 8.53 -17.42
CA LEU A 127 16.10 7.18 -17.74
C LEU A 127 16.39 6.20 -16.60
N THR A 128 17.53 6.32 -15.90
CA THR A 128 17.87 5.40 -14.80
C THR A 128 16.86 5.47 -13.65
N ILE A 129 16.40 6.64 -13.24
CA ILE A 129 15.39 6.76 -12.19
C ILE A 129 14.00 6.28 -12.66
N TRP A 130 13.66 6.40 -13.96
CA TRP A 130 12.46 5.79 -14.50
C TRP A 130 12.53 4.26 -14.48
N LEU A 131 13.71 3.68 -14.73
CA LEU A 131 13.93 2.23 -14.64
C LEU A 131 13.87 1.75 -13.18
N VAL A 132 14.35 2.54 -12.22
CA VAL A 132 14.13 2.27 -10.79
C VAL A 132 12.64 2.30 -10.46
N ALA A 133 11.92 3.35 -10.87
CA ALA A 133 10.49 3.45 -10.64
C ALA A 133 9.69 2.30 -11.30
N LEU A 134 10.10 1.87 -12.48
CA LEU A 134 9.52 0.71 -13.16
C LEU A 134 9.80 -0.57 -12.37
N GLY A 135 11.04 -0.81 -11.96
CA GLY A 135 11.43 -1.97 -11.14
C GLY A 135 10.59 -2.04 -9.86
N THR A 136 10.54 -0.95 -9.08
CA THR A 136 9.77 -0.88 -7.84
C THR A 136 8.29 -1.23 -8.04
N ASN A 137 7.67 -0.71 -9.11
CA ASN A 137 6.27 -0.99 -9.41
C ASN A 137 6.07 -2.42 -9.95
N LEU A 138 7.01 -2.98 -10.71
CA LEU A 138 6.97 -4.37 -11.16
C LEU A 138 7.19 -5.35 -10.00
N SER A 139 8.06 -5.02 -9.02
CA SER A 139 8.21 -5.79 -7.79
C SER A 139 6.85 -5.90 -7.07
N ALA A 140 6.17 -4.77 -6.87
CA ALA A 140 4.83 -4.76 -6.30
C ALA A 140 3.82 -5.59 -7.12
N LEU A 141 3.92 -5.60 -8.45
CA LEU A 141 3.05 -6.41 -9.31
C LEU A 141 3.21 -7.90 -9.03
N TRP A 142 4.44 -8.42 -9.00
CA TRP A 142 4.69 -9.85 -8.78
C TRP A 142 4.21 -10.32 -7.42
N ILE A 143 4.50 -9.55 -6.36
CA ILE A 143 4.01 -9.85 -5.01
C ILE A 143 2.47 -9.82 -4.95
N LEU A 144 1.84 -8.86 -5.62
CA LEU A 144 0.37 -8.74 -5.63
C LEU A 144 -0.31 -9.78 -6.52
N ILE A 145 0.37 -10.30 -7.56
CA ILE A 145 -0.09 -11.49 -8.30
C ILE A 145 -0.13 -12.70 -7.36
N ALA A 146 0.95 -12.96 -6.62
CA ALA A 146 1.00 -14.04 -5.66
C ALA A 146 -0.07 -13.89 -4.56
N ASN A 147 -0.19 -12.72 -3.97
CA ASN A 147 -1.23 -12.44 -2.96
C ASN A 147 -2.66 -12.48 -3.53
N GLY A 148 -2.85 -11.99 -4.76
CA GLY A 148 -4.14 -12.04 -5.45
C GLY A 148 -4.59 -13.46 -5.75
N TRP A 149 -3.64 -14.36 -6.06
CA TRP A 149 -3.93 -15.78 -6.19
C TRP A 149 -4.41 -16.39 -4.86
N MET A 150 -3.82 -16.01 -3.72
CA MET A 150 -4.32 -16.45 -2.41
C MET A 150 -5.76 -16.00 -2.15
N GLN A 151 -6.19 -14.89 -2.74
CA GLN A 151 -7.53 -14.33 -2.58
C GLN A 151 -8.55 -14.95 -3.55
N ASN A 152 -8.13 -15.24 -4.76
CA ASN A 152 -8.93 -15.85 -5.83
C ASN A 152 -8.07 -16.85 -6.61
N PRO A 153 -7.95 -18.11 -6.16
CA PRO A 153 -7.07 -19.09 -6.80
C PRO A 153 -7.59 -19.51 -8.17
N VAL A 154 -6.71 -19.38 -9.18
CA VAL A 154 -6.97 -19.74 -10.59
C VAL A 154 -5.75 -20.43 -11.21
N GLY A 155 -5.92 -21.15 -12.33
CA GLY A 155 -4.81 -21.72 -13.09
C GLY A 155 -4.07 -22.86 -12.36
N TYR A 156 -4.72 -23.56 -11.45
CA TYR A 156 -4.12 -24.64 -10.66
C TYR A 156 -4.97 -25.91 -10.69
N VAL A 157 -4.36 -27.03 -10.28
CA VAL A 157 -5.03 -28.29 -9.97
C VAL A 157 -4.52 -28.83 -8.63
N LEU A 158 -5.39 -29.54 -7.90
CA LEU A 158 -4.98 -30.26 -6.70
C LEU A 158 -4.44 -31.64 -7.10
N ARG A 159 -3.15 -31.86 -6.88
CA ARG A 159 -2.46 -33.11 -7.20
C ARG A 159 -1.36 -33.38 -6.18
N ASN A 160 -1.16 -34.67 -5.82
CA ASN A 160 -0.13 -35.06 -4.87
C ASN A 160 -0.19 -34.34 -3.51
N GLY A 161 -1.40 -33.97 -3.05
CA GLY A 161 -1.61 -33.27 -1.78
C GLY A 161 -1.20 -31.78 -1.80
N ARG A 162 -0.98 -31.18 -2.95
CA ARG A 162 -0.61 -29.78 -3.12
C ARG A 162 -1.32 -29.09 -4.32
N ALA A 163 -1.25 -27.79 -4.38
CA ALA A 163 -1.69 -27.01 -5.54
C ALA A 163 -0.55 -26.92 -6.56
N GLU A 164 -0.76 -27.47 -7.75
CA GLU A 164 0.21 -27.44 -8.85
C GLU A 164 -0.29 -26.47 -9.93
N MET A 165 0.62 -25.63 -10.46
CA MET A 165 0.30 -24.67 -11.51
C MET A 165 0.13 -25.38 -12.86
N VAL A 166 -0.98 -25.13 -13.53
CA VAL A 166 -1.26 -25.67 -14.87
C VAL A 166 -1.46 -24.56 -15.91
N ASP A 167 -1.72 -23.34 -15.51
CA ASP A 167 -1.90 -22.20 -16.39
C ASP A 167 -1.28 -20.91 -15.78
N PHE A 168 -0.04 -20.63 -16.16
CA PHE A 168 0.67 -19.45 -15.70
C PHE A 168 0.02 -18.15 -16.20
N VAL A 169 -0.56 -18.16 -17.40
CA VAL A 169 -1.22 -16.97 -17.96
C VAL A 169 -2.45 -16.61 -17.09
N ALA A 170 -3.26 -17.59 -16.73
CA ALA A 170 -4.40 -17.37 -15.83
C ALA A 170 -3.96 -16.79 -14.48
N VAL A 171 -2.82 -17.22 -13.94
CA VAL A 171 -2.27 -16.69 -12.67
C VAL A 171 -1.88 -15.22 -12.81
N ILE A 172 -1.10 -14.85 -13.84
CA ILE A 172 -0.61 -13.48 -14.01
C ILE A 172 -1.67 -12.50 -14.52
N THR A 173 -2.72 -12.99 -15.16
CA THR A 173 -3.86 -12.18 -15.63
C THR A 173 -5.07 -12.25 -14.69
N ASN A 174 -4.89 -12.78 -13.49
CA ASN A 174 -5.93 -12.85 -12.47
C ASN A 174 -6.55 -11.46 -12.23
N LYS A 175 -7.83 -11.33 -12.54
CA LYS A 175 -8.56 -10.05 -12.45
C LYS A 175 -8.49 -9.45 -11.04
N TYR A 176 -8.65 -10.29 -10.00
CA TYR A 176 -8.53 -9.84 -8.61
C TYR A 176 -7.16 -9.24 -8.32
N ALA A 177 -6.08 -9.91 -8.76
CA ALA A 177 -4.71 -9.47 -8.55
C ALA A 177 -4.43 -8.13 -9.27
N LEU A 178 -4.86 -7.99 -10.51
CA LEU A 178 -4.64 -6.77 -11.30
C LEU A 178 -5.41 -5.56 -10.75
N ILE A 179 -6.67 -5.72 -10.36
CA ILE A 179 -7.43 -4.64 -9.71
C ILE A 179 -6.75 -4.23 -8.41
N LYS A 180 -6.37 -5.21 -7.59
CA LYS A 180 -5.64 -4.99 -6.33
C LYS A 180 -4.31 -4.27 -6.58
N PHE A 181 -3.57 -4.63 -7.62
CA PHE A 181 -2.32 -3.97 -7.99
C PHE A 181 -2.52 -2.47 -8.24
N PHE A 182 -3.43 -2.10 -9.13
CA PHE A 182 -3.69 -0.68 -9.41
C PHE A 182 -4.18 0.09 -8.19
N HIS A 183 -5.04 -0.51 -7.39
CA HIS A 183 -5.50 0.08 -6.13
C HIS A 183 -4.33 0.33 -5.16
N GLN A 184 -3.46 -0.66 -5.00
CA GLN A 184 -2.36 -0.61 -4.05
C GLN A 184 -1.24 0.36 -4.47
N ILE A 185 -0.82 0.37 -5.75
CA ILE A 185 0.23 1.29 -6.19
C ILE A 185 -0.23 2.74 -6.12
N THR A 186 -1.47 3.04 -6.50
CA THR A 186 -2.00 4.40 -6.46
C THR A 186 -2.27 4.88 -5.02
N SER A 187 -2.60 3.95 -4.12
CA SER A 187 -2.59 4.22 -2.68
C SER A 187 -1.18 4.58 -2.18
N GLY A 188 -0.14 3.88 -2.64
CA GLY A 188 1.27 4.24 -2.37
C GLY A 188 1.65 5.62 -2.92
N TYR A 189 1.16 5.97 -4.12
CA TYR A 189 1.37 7.31 -4.69
C TYR A 189 0.71 8.40 -3.84
N THR A 190 -0.43 8.10 -3.22
CA THR A 190 -1.09 8.99 -2.27
C THR A 190 -0.24 9.21 -1.02
N VAL A 191 0.41 8.14 -0.49
CA VAL A 191 1.36 8.25 0.63
C VAL A 191 2.48 9.24 0.30
N ALA A 192 3.13 9.06 -0.85
CA ALA A 192 4.23 9.95 -1.27
C ALA A 192 3.77 11.40 -1.48
N ALA A 193 2.57 11.59 -2.04
CA ALA A 193 2.01 12.92 -2.23
C ALA A 193 1.80 13.65 -0.90
N PHE A 194 1.19 13.00 0.07
CA PHE A 194 0.95 13.59 1.39
C PHE A 194 2.24 13.79 2.18
N PHE A 195 3.21 12.90 2.05
CA PHE A 195 4.56 13.07 2.60
C PHE A 195 5.22 14.34 2.07
N VAL A 196 5.22 14.55 0.75
CA VAL A 196 5.78 15.75 0.12
C VAL A 196 4.99 16.99 0.51
N MET A 197 3.65 16.96 0.46
CA MET A 197 2.80 18.09 0.85
C MET A 197 2.98 18.48 2.32
N GLY A 198 3.07 17.50 3.22
CA GLY A 198 3.22 17.76 4.64
C GLY A 198 4.59 18.38 4.99
N ILE A 199 5.69 17.88 4.42
CA ILE A 199 7.03 18.48 4.59
C ILE A 199 7.05 19.88 3.98
N ALA A 200 6.50 20.06 2.79
CA ALA A 200 6.41 21.38 2.15
C ALA A 200 5.59 22.35 3.01
N ALA A 201 4.46 21.91 3.57
CA ALA A 201 3.64 22.72 4.48
C ALA A 201 4.40 23.14 5.74
N TRP A 202 5.21 22.24 6.30
CA TRP A 202 6.05 22.54 7.47
C TRP A 202 7.04 23.69 7.21
N HIS A 203 7.69 23.72 6.03
CA HIS A 203 8.60 24.78 5.63
C HIS A 203 7.86 26.06 5.27
N LEU A 204 6.71 25.98 4.59
CA LEU A 204 5.88 27.14 4.26
C LEU A 204 5.36 27.87 5.49
N LEU A 205 5.02 27.16 6.56
CA LEU A 205 4.66 27.76 7.86
C LEU A 205 5.80 28.57 8.50
N ARG A 206 7.05 28.28 8.10
CA ARG A 206 8.27 28.94 8.60
C ARG A 206 8.85 29.94 7.61
N ASN A 207 8.19 30.14 6.47
CA ASN A 207 8.67 30.98 5.37
C ASN A 207 10.08 30.60 4.87
N GLN A 208 10.42 29.32 4.94
CA GLN A 208 11.71 28.79 4.52
C GLN A 208 11.63 28.25 3.08
N ASN A 209 12.52 28.71 2.17
CA ASN A 209 12.58 28.26 0.77
C ASN A 209 11.18 28.24 0.10
N SER A 210 10.38 29.32 0.28
CA SER A 210 8.95 29.34 -0.07
C SER A 210 8.66 28.94 -1.51
N GLU A 211 9.43 29.43 -2.49
CA GLU A 211 9.25 29.07 -3.92
C GLU A 211 9.46 27.58 -4.17
N PHE A 212 10.50 27.00 -3.57
CA PHE A 212 10.79 25.58 -3.68
C PHE A 212 9.64 24.75 -3.10
N PHE A 213 9.19 25.07 -1.89
CA PHE A 213 8.15 24.29 -1.22
C PHE A 213 6.75 24.55 -1.75
N LYS A 214 6.43 25.72 -2.28
CA LYS A 214 5.19 25.95 -3.04
C LYS A 214 5.14 25.08 -4.29
N ARG A 215 6.23 25.02 -5.06
CA ARG A 215 6.32 24.18 -6.27
C ARG A 215 6.24 22.71 -5.93
N SER A 216 6.93 22.26 -4.88
CA SER A 216 6.87 20.87 -4.38
C SER A 216 5.46 20.49 -3.93
N PHE A 217 4.80 21.35 -3.13
CA PHE A 217 3.44 21.14 -2.68
C PHE A 217 2.45 21.04 -3.85
N GLY A 218 2.49 21.99 -4.78
CA GLY A 218 1.58 22.02 -5.93
C GLY A 218 1.75 20.84 -6.87
N THR A 219 2.99 20.37 -7.04
CA THR A 219 3.32 19.15 -7.81
C THR A 219 2.73 17.92 -7.13
N ALA A 220 3.01 17.75 -5.85
CA ALA A 220 2.54 16.60 -5.07
C ALA A 220 1.01 16.60 -4.91
N ALA A 221 0.37 17.76 -4.74
CA ALA A 221 -1.07 17.85 -4.63
C ALA A 221 -1.79 17.37 -5.91
N LYS A 222 -1.30 17.76 -7.09
CA LYS A 222 -1.85 17.29 -8.37
C LYS A 222 -1.63 15.79 -8.57
N PHE A 223 -0.42 15.30 -8.25
CA PHE A 223 -0.08 13.89 -8.33
C PHE A 223 -0.96 13.05 -7.38
N GLY A 224 -1.11 13.50 -6.13
CA GLY A 224 -1.93 12.84 -5.12
C GLY A 224 -3.42 12.84 -5.47
N LEU A 225 -3.95 13.94 -6.02
CA LEU A 225 -5.35 13.99 -6.45
C LEU A 225 -5.61 13.03 -7.62
N ALA A 226 -4.70 12.95 -8.59
CA ALA A 226 -4.80 11.99 -9.69
C ALA A 226 -4.72 10.54 -9.17
N ALA A 227 -3.81 10.26 -8.24
CA ALA A 227 -3.69 8.95 -7.61
C ALA A 227 -4.97 8.58 -6.83
N LEU A 228 -5.52 9.48 -6.03
CA LEU A 228 -6.77 9.27 -5.28
C LEU A 228 -7.96 9.02 -6.20
N PHE A 229 -8.04 9.68 -7.35
CA PHE A 229 -9.07 9.38 -8.34
C PHE A 229 -8.99 7.93 -8.82
N VAL A 230 -7.79 7.43 -9.12
CA VAL A 230 -7.60 6.03 -9.50
C VAL A 230 -7.88 5.08 -8.33
N VAL A 231 -7.49 5.45 -7.08
CA VAL A 231 -7.84 4.67 -5.87
C VAL A 231 -9.35 4.50 -5.74
N LEU A 232 -10.15 5.55 -5.96
CA LEU A 232 -11.61 5.48 -5.87
C LEU A 232 -12.17 4.55 -6.94
N LEU A 233 -11.75 4.70 -8.20
CA LEU A 233 -12.20 3.85 -9.30
C LEU A 233 -11.84 2.38 -9.08
N THR A 234 -10.58 2.11 -8.73
CA THR A 234 -10.12 0.74 -8.50
C THR A 234 -10.69 0.16 -7.21
N GLY A 235 -11.02 0.98 -6.22
CA GLY A 235 -11.71 0.58 -5.00
C GLY A 235 -13.13 0.09 -5.28
N ASP A 236 -13.87 0.79 -6.15
CA ASP A 236 -15.19 0.37 -6.60
C ASP A 236 -15.13 -0.98 -7.34
N PHE A 237 -14.26 -1.11 -8.36
CA PHE A 237 -14.06 -2.38 -9.05
C PHE A 237 -13.63 -3.52 -8.11
N HIS A 238 -12.83 -3.20 -7.10
CA HIS A 238 -12.38 -4.19 -6.12
C HIS A 238 -13.51 -4.62 -5.18
N ALA A 239 -14.42 -3.71 -4.80
CA ALA A 239 -15.60 -4.05 -4.00
C ALA A 239 -16.54 -4.99 -4.77
N VAL A 240 -16.79 -4.72 -6.06
CA VAL A 240 -17.57 -5.60 -6.95
C VAL A 240 -16.91 -6.99 -7.07
N GLU A 241 -15.60 -7.03 -7.25
CA GLU A 241 -14.88 -8.31 -7.34
C GLU A 241 -14.94 -9.09 -6.03
N ILE A 242 -14.77 -8.42 -4.87
CA ILE A 242 -14.88 -9.06 -3.55
C ILE A 242 -16.29 -9.59 -3.31
N ALA A 243 -17.32 -8.84 -3.64
CA ALA A 243 -18.71 -9.29 -3.49
C ALA A 243 -18.99 -10.56 -4.30
N THR A 244 -18.32 -10.72 -5.45
CA THR A 244 -18.46 -11.86 -6.36
C THR A 244 -17.64 -13.08 -5.91
N VAL A 245 -16.33 -12.90 -5.63
CA VAL A 245 -15.41 -14.04 -5.40
C VAL A 245 -15.22 -14.39 -3.92
N GLN A 246 -15.49 -13.45 -3.01
CA GLN A 246 -15.36 -13.62 -1.56
C GLN A 246 -16.57 -13.02 -0.82
N PRO A 247 -17.80 -13.51 -1.06
CA PRO A 247 -19.00 -12.89 -0.52
C PRO A 247 -19.05 -12.88 1.03
N SER A 248 -18.43 -13.85 1.72
CA SER A 248 -18.31 -13.82 3.19
C SER A 248 -17.47 -12.64 3.68
N LYS A 249 -16.37 -12.31 2.97
CA LYS A 249 -15.56 -11.12 3.26
C LYS A 249 -16.38 -9.85 3.05
N PHE A 250 -17.11 -9.74 1.92
CA PHE A 250 -17.95 -8.57 1.65
C PHE A 250 -19.01 -8.39 2.73
N ALA A 251 -19.67 -9.48 3.13
CA ALA A 251 -20.63 -9.46 4.24
C ALA A 251 -20.02 -8.99 5.56
N ALA A 252 -18.78 -9.40 5.87
CA ALA A 252 -18.07 -8.94 7.07
C ALA A 252 -17.65 -7.47 6.98
N MET A 253 -17.23 -6.98 5.80
CA MET A 253 -16.89 -5.56 5.58
C MET A 253 -18.07 -4.62 5.87
N GLU A 254 -19.29 -5.06 5.61
CA GLU A 254 -20.52 -4.27 5.77
C GLU A 254 -21.38 -4.72 6.96
N SER A 255 -20.96 -5.80 7.65
CA SER A 255 -21.71 -6.45 8.74
C SER A 255 -23.11 -6.87 8.33
N VAL A 256 -23.21 -7.52 7.16
CA VAL A 256 -24.48 -8.08 6.64
C VAL A 256 -24.64 -9.51 7.17
N TRP A 257 -25.63 -9.73 8.02
CA TRP A 257 -25.89 -11.04 8.64
C TRP A 257 -26.85 -11.90 7.85
N GLU A 258 -27.89 -11.29 7.29
CA GLU A 258 -28.95 -11.98 6.52
C GLU A 258 -28.81 -11.68 5.02
N THR A 259 -29.01 -12.70 4.19
CA THR A 259 -29.06 -12.54 2.73
C THR A 259 -30.28 -11.71 2.34
N GLN A 260 -30.06 -10.69 1.53
CA GLN A 260 -31.10 -9.77 1.12
C GLN A 260 -30.86 -9.17 -0.27
N ARG A 261 -31.96 -8.92 -0.99
CA ARG A 261 -31.96 -8.15 -2.23
C ARG A 261 -32.20 -6.68 -1.93
N ALA A 262 -31.77 -5.83 -2.85
CA ALA A 262 -31.89 -4.38 -2.69
C ALA A 262 -31.38 -3.91 -1.30
N ALA A 263 -30.23 -4.46 -0.87
CA ALA A 263 -29.68 -4.25 0.44
C ALA A 263 -29.40 -2.76 0.69
N PRO A 264 -29.86 -2.21 1.82
CA PRO A 264 -29.59 -0.83 2.16
C PRO A 264 -28.15 -0.65 2.63
N MET A 265 -27.56 0.49 2.31
CA MET A 265 -26.31 0.94 2.94
C MET A 265 -26.62 1.56 4.30
N CYS A 266 -26.20 0.92 5.37
CA CYS A 266 -26.33 1.45 6.73
C CYS A 266 -25.11 2.28 7.08
N LEU A 267 -25.26 3.59 7.31
CA LEU A 267 -24.13 4.46 7.64
C LEU A 267 -23.63 4.25 9.07
N VAL A 268 -24.53 3.95 10.01
CA VAL A 268 -24.19 3.66 11.41
C VAL A 268 -24.56 2.21 11.70
N VAL A 269 -23.56 1.40 12.01
CA VAL A 269 -23.72 -0.02 12.35
C VAL A 269 -22.85 -0.33 13.57
N VAL A 270 -23.39 -1.12 14.49
CA VAL A 270 -22.64 -1.71 15.60
C VAL A 270 -22.84 -3.22 15.57
N PRO A 271 -21.82 -3.96 15.06
CA PRO A 271 -21.87 -5.43 15.00
C PRO A 271 -21.98 -6.10 16.38
N ASN A 272 -22.68 -7.21 16.46
CA ASN A 272 -22.70 -8.12 17.61
C ASN A 272 -22.49 -9.55 17.13
N GLU A 273 -21.23 -9.98 17.12
CA GLU A 273 -20.85 -11.31 16.63
C GLU A 273 -21.41 -12.45 17.49
N ALA A 274 -21.60 -12.20 18.81
CA ALA A 274 -22.10 -13.22 19.72
C ALA A 274 -23.58 -13.57 19.47
N GLU A 275 -24.39 -12.60 19.03
CA GLU A 275 -25.81 -12.77 18.72
C GLU A 275 -26.06 -12.90 17.20
N GLU A 276 -24.99 -12.90 16.39
CA GLU A 276 -25.05 -12.95 14.92
C GLU A 276 -26.02 -11.91 14.32
N CYS A 277 -25.93 -10.67 14.80
CA CYS A 277 -26.79 -9.56 14.37
C CYS A 277 -26.07 -8.22 14.54
N ASN A 278 -26.73 -7.13 14.18
CA ASN A 278 -26.30 -5.78 14.51
C ASN A 278 -27.13 -5.23 15.66
N ARG A 279 -26.49 -4.69 16.71
CA ARG A 279 -27.17 -4.00 17.82
C ARG A 279 -27.82 -2.70 17.37
N ILE A 280 -27.14 -1.98 16.47
CA ILE A 280 -27.60 -0.71 15.93
C ILE A 280 -27.43 -0.74 14.42
N GLU A 281 -28.49 -0.36 13.73
CA GLU A 281 -28.49 -0.04 12.31
C GLU A 281 -29.27 1.25 12.10
N ALA A 282 -28.59 2.31 11.66
CA ALA A 282 -29.24 3.60 11.44
C ALA A 282 -28.75 4.29 10.17
N LEU A 283 -29.51 5.26 9.71
CA LEU A 283 -29.26 6.01 8.47
C LEU A 283 -29.13 5.08 7.27
N LYS A 284 -30.22 4.33 7.00
CA LYS A 284 -30.30 3.36 5.89
C LYS A 284 -30.61 4.07 4.57
N ILE A 285 -29.77 3.86 3.57
CA ILE A 285 -30.01 4.31 2.19
C ILE A 285 -30.43 3.08 1.37
N PRO A 286 -31.71 2.98 0.97
CA PRO A 286 -32.24 1.78 0.33
C PRO A 286 -31.51 1.44 -0.98
N GLY A 287 -31.20 0.17 -1.21
CA GLY A 287 -30.59 -0.36 -2.43
C GLY A 287 -29.15 0.08 -2.70
N LEU A 288 -28.59 1.02 -1.91
CA LEU A 288 -27.25 1.56 -2.18
C LEU A 288 -26.16 0.52 -1.99
N LEU A 289 -26.26 -0.38 -1.01
CA LEU A 289 -25.24 -1.40 -0.81
C LEU A 289 -25.22 -2.40 -1.98
N SER A 290 -26.38 -2.83 -2.47
CA SER A 290 -26.48 -3.67 -3.67
C SER A 290 -25.92 -2.96 -4.91
N MET A 291 -26.20 -1.67 -5.06
CA MET A 291 -25.66 -0.85 -6.15
C MET A 291 -24.13 -0.74 -6.10
N LEU A 292 -23.54 -0.60 -4.94
CA LEU A 292 -22.08 -0.57 -4.77
C LEU A 292 -21.43 -1.95 -4.96
N ALA A 293 -22.13 -3.03 -4.61
CA ALA A 293 -21.63 -4.40 -4.73
C ALA A 293 -21.67 -4.96 -6.15
N PHE A 294 -22.70 -4.59 -6.95
CA PHE A 294 -22.98 -5.24 -8.23
C PHE A 294 -23.32 -4.27 -9.37
N HIS A 295 -23.30 -2.95 -9.11
CA HIS A 295 -23.83 -1.92 -10.02
C HIS A 295 -25.30 -2.18 -10.41
N ASP A 296 -26.00 -2.90 -9.52
CA ASP A 296 -27.44 -3.22 -9.62
C ASP A 296 -28.10 -3.00 -8.26
N ALA A 297 -29.05 -2.06 -8.18
CA ALA A 297 -29.74 -1.74 -6.94
C ALA A 297 -30.60 -2.91 -6.38
N ASN A 298 -30.94 -3.90 -7.22
CA ASN A 298 -31.69 -5.10 -6.85
C ASN A 298 -30.80 -6.34 -6.63
N GLY A 299 -29.47 -6.19 -6.78
CA GLY A 299 -28.51 -7.27 -6.56
C GLY A 299 -28.67 -7.93 -5.19
N GLU A 300 -28.44 -9.24 -5.14
CA GLU A 300 -28.53 -10.00 -3.90
C GLU A 300 -27.17 -10.03 -3.18
N ILE A 301 -27.15 -9.57 -1.94
CA ILE A 301 -26.00 -9.65 -1.06
C ILE A 301 -26.16 -10.83 -0.12
N LYS A 302 -25.21 -11.76 -0.15
CA LYS A 302 -25.16 -12.88 0.78
C LYS A 302 -24.80 -12.41 2.18
N GLY A 303 -25.55 -12.87 3.17
CA GLY A 303 -25.29 -12.63 4.58
C GLY A 303 -24.32 -13.62 5.18
N LEU A 304 -23.71 -13.26 6.31
CA LEU A 304 -22.76 -14.12 7.03
C LEU A 304 -23.39 -15.46 7.46
N LYS A 305 -24.68 -15.49 7.72
CA LYS A 305 -25.38 -16.72 8.13
C LYS A 305 -25.49 -17.77 7.03
N ASP A 306 -25.26 -17.43 5.78
CA ASP A 306 -25.21 -18.39 4.67
C ASP A 306 -23.92 -19.22 4.66
N PHE A 307 -22.92 -18.85 5.47
CA PHE A 307 -21.65 -19.54 5.55
C PHE A 307 -21.51 -20.28 6.88
N PRO A 308 -20.81 -21.44 6.90
CA PRO A 308 -20.50 -22.13 8.14
C PRO A 308 -19.77 -21.22 9.14
N PRO A 309 -20.07 -21.29 10.44
CA PRO A 309 -19.45 -20.40 11.44
C PRO A 309 -17.91 -20.45 11.47
N ASP A 310 -17.32 -21.63 11.21
CA ASP A 310 -15.87 -21.85 11.15
C ASP A 310 -15.22 -21.38 9.83
N GLU A 311 -15.99 -20.87 8.88
CA GLU A 311 -15.54 -20.28 7.60
C GLU A 311 -15.79 -18.78 7.51
N ARG A 312 -16.39 -18.18 8.52
CA ARG A 312 -16.67 -16.75 8.56
C ARG A 312 -15.44 -15.98 9.00
N PRO A 313 -15.11 -14.84 8.33
CA PRO A 313 -14.07 -13.95 8.84
C PRO A 313 -14.52 -13.23 10.11
N PRO A 314 -13.58 -12.80 10.99
CA PRO A 314 -13.92 -11.99 12.17
C PRO A 314 -14.51 -10.65 11.71
N VAL A 315 -15.73 -10.34 12.17
CA VAL A 315 -16.51 -9.20 11.64
C VAL A 315 -15.96 -7.87 12.15
N TRP A 316 -15.75 -7.72 13.46
CA TRP A 316 -15.33 -6.45 14.06
C TRP A 316 -14.07 -5.84 13.43
N PRO A 317 -12.93 -6.55 13.34
CA PRO A 317 -11.73 -5.95 12.78
C PRO A 317 -11.88 -5.63 11.29
N VAL A 318 -12.60 -6.45 10.53
CA VAL A 318 -12.81 -6.25 9.10
C VAL A 318 -13.74 -5.06 8.84
N PHE A 319 -14.89 -5.03 9.52
CA PHE A 319 -15.87 -3.95 9.44
C PHE A 319 -15.26 -2.59 9.82
N LEU A 320 -14.65 -2.51 11.02
CA LEU A 320 -14.09 -1.27 11.52
C LEU A 320 -12.98 -0.74 10.61
N SER A 321 -12.07 -1.63 10.18
CA SER A 321 -10.98 -1.25 9.28
C SER A 321 -11.49 -0.75 7.94
N PHE A 322 -12.50 -1.40 7.37
CA PHE A 322 -13.09 -0.98 6.12
C PHE A 322 -13.74 0.41 6.23
N ARG A 323 -14.57 0.61 7.25
CA ARG A 323 -15.26 1.89 7.47
C ARG A 323 -14.29 3.05 7.72
N LEU A 324 -13.28 2.83 8.55
CA LEU A 324 -12.23 3.82 8.79
C LEU A 324 -11.41 4.10 7.53
N MET A 325 -11.06 3.07 6.75
CA MET A 325 -10.34 3.23 5.48
C MET A 325 -11.11 4.12 4.50
N VAL A 326 -12.41 3.88 4.31
CA VAL A 326 -13.26 4.68 3.41
C VAL A 326 -13.42 6.11 3.92
N MET A 327 -13.70 6.28 5.21
CA MET A 327 -13.86 7.60 5.84
C MET A 327 -12.60 8.45 5.73
N LEU A 328 -11.44 7.89 6.10
CA LEU A 328 -10.17 8.60 6.02
C LEU A 328 -9.74 8.82 4.57
N GLY A 329 -10.00 7.86 3.68
CA GLY A 329 -9.78 8.01 2.24
C GLY A 329 -10.55 9.20 1.65
N THR A 330 -11.81 9.34 2.02
CA THR A 330 -12.65 10.50 1.62
C THR A 330 -12.09 11.82 2.16
N LEU A 331 -11.59 11.82 3.40
CA LEU A 331 -10.90 12.99 3.96
C LEU A 331 -9.64 13.34 3.16
N LEU A 332 -8.84 12.34 2.77
CA LEU A 332 -7.64 12.58 1.95
C LEU A 332 -7.99 13.19 0.59
N VAL A 333 -9.08 12.76 -0.05
CA VAL A 333 -9.59 13.38 -1.29
C VAL A 333 -9.92 14.86 -1.07
N ALA A 334 -10.67 15.19 -0.02
CA ALA A 334 -11.04 16.57 0.30
C ALA A 334 -9.79 17.44 0.55
N LEU A 335 -8.81 16.94 1.31
CA LEU A 335 -7.55 17.64 1.58
C LEU A 335 -6.73 17.86 0.31
N ALA A 336 -6.64 16.85 -0.57
CA ALA A 336 -5.92 16.96 -1.83
C ALA A 336 -6.59 17.97 -2.79
N MET A 337 -7.92 17.95 -2.91
CA MET A 337 -8.68 18.94 -3.72
C MET A 337 -8.44 20.36 -3.22
N LEU A 338 -8.55 20.57 -1.91
CA LEU A 338 -8.29 21.88 -1.30
C LEU A 338 -6.83 22.30 -1.50
N GLY A 339 -5.88 21.37 -1.38
CA GLY A 339 -4.46 21.58 -1.65
C GLY A 339 -4.18 22.03 -3.08
N VAL A 340 -4.79 21.37 -4.07
CA VAL A 340 -4.70 21.76 -5.49
C VAL A 340 -5.28 23.13 -5.71
N TRP A 341 -6.46 23.41 -5.16
CA TRP A 341 -7.14 24.71 -5.32
C TRP A 341 -6.33 25.86 -4.71
N LEU A 342 -5.84 25.70 -3.47
CA LEU A 342 -5.03 26.74 -2.80
C LEU A 342 -3.70 26.96 -3.50
N SER A 343 -3.05 25.89 -3.98
CA SER A 343 -1.79 25.98 -4.71
C SER A 343 -1.97 26.69 -6.06
N ALA A 344 -3.04 26.36 -6.81
CA ALA A 344 -3.34 26.98 -8.11
C ALA A 344 -3.63 28.48 -8.00
N LYS A 345 -4.12 28.94 -6.85
CA LYS A 345 -4.41 30.36 -6.58
C LYS A 345 -3.26 31.10 -5.85
N ASP A 346 -2.12 30.44 -5.63
CA ASP A 346 -0.98 30.92 -4.82
C ASP A 346 -1.42 31.44 -3.42
N ARG A 347 -2.32 30.70 -2.78
CA ARG A 347 -2.93 31.09 -1.49
C ARG A 347 -2.51 30.22 -0.31
N LEU A 348 -1.61 29.25 -0.49
CA LEU A 348 -1.24 28.30 0.55
C LEU A 348 -0.85 28.98 1.88
N GLN A 349 0.03 30.00 1.82
CA GLN A 349 0.52 30.69 3.00
C GLN A 349 -0.53 31.59 3.67
N ARG A 350 -1.65 31.88 2.99
CA ARG A 350 -2.78 32.62 3.58
C ARG A 350 -3.64 31.76 4.52
N TYR A 351 -3.48 30.43 4.46
CA TYR A 351 -4.25 29.48 5.27
C TYR A 351 -3.34 28.63 6.16
N PRO A 352 -2.74 29.22 7.21
CA PRO A 352 -1.79 28.50 8.08
C PRO A 352 -2.42 27.30 8.79
N LEU A 353 -3.73 27.33 9.07
CA LEU A 353 -4.44 26.19 9.66
C LEU A 353 -4.44 25.00 8.70
N PHE A 354 -4.70 25.22 7.40
CA PHE A 354 -4.63 24.16 6.40
C PHE A 354 -3.21 23.56 6.32
N LEU A 355 -2.17 24.39 6.31
CA LEU A 355 -0.79 23.92 6.30
C LEU A 355 -0.47 23.10 7.55
N LYS A 356 -0.97 23.49 8.75
CA LYS A 356 -0.83 22.67 9.98
C LYS A 356 -1.52 21.32 9.80
N VAL A 357 -2.76 21.30 9.29
CA VAL A 357 -3.49 20.05 9.00
C VAL A 357 -2.67 19.17 8.07
N MET A 358 -2.06 19.71 7.01
CA MET A 358 -1.24 18.94 6.07
C MET A 358 0.00 18.32 6.72
N VAL A 359 0.64 18.99 7.68
CA VAL A 359 1.74 18.41 8.46
C VAL A 359 1.27 17.19 9.26
N PHE A 360 0.13 17.32 9.95
CA PHE A 360 -0.45 16.20 10.71
C PHE A 360 -1.09 15.13 9.84
N ALA A 361 -1.38 15.42 8.58
CA ALA A 361 -1.92 14.47 7.62
C ALA A 361 -0.86 13.50 7.05
N ILE A 362 0.44 13.72 7.27
CA ILE A 362 1.50 12.81 6.79
C ILE A 362 1.21 11.33 7.14
N PRO A 363 0.87 10.95 8.38
CA PRO A 363 0.64 9.55 8.74
C PRO A 363 -0.71 8.99 8.26
N LEU A 364 -1.67 9.82 7.86
CA LEU A 364 -3.02 9.36 7.54
C LEU A 364 -3.06 8.35 6.36
N PRO A 365 -2.43 8.59 5.20
CA PRO A 365 -2.46 7.61 4.12
C PRO A 365 -1.71 6.31 4.47
N TYR A 366 -0.70 6.35 5.35
CA TYR A 366 -0.10 5.13 5.88
C TYR A 366 -1.12 4.32 6.69
N LEU A 367 -1.85 4.99 7.59
CA LEU A 367 -2.91 4.34 8.36
C LEU A 367 -3.97 3.73 7.45
N VAL A 368 -4.42 4.46 6.42
CA VAL A 368 -5.40 3.97 5.44
C VAL A 368 -4.90 2.72 4.72
N ASN A 369 -3.61 2.68 4.34
CA ASN A 369 -2.99 1.48 3.76
C ASN A 369 -3.00 0.28 4.72
N GLN A 370 -2.64 0.49 5.99
CA GLN A 370 -2.66 -0.57 6.99
C GLN A 370 -4.08 -1.11 7.22
N LEU A 371 -5.07 -0.23 7.29
CA LEU A 371 -6.49 -0.62 7.40
C LEU A 371 -6.92 -1.46 6.19
N GLY A 372 -6.51 -1.07 4.97
CA GLY A 372 -6.77 -1.85 3.75
C GLY A 372 -6.16 -3.26 3.81
N TRP A 373 -4.95 -3.41 4.35
CA TRP A 373 -4.33 -4.72 4.54
C TRP A 373 -5.07 -5.56 5.60
N ILE A 374 -5.55 -4.96 6.68
CA ILE A 374 -6.40 -5.66 7.66
C ILE A 374 -7.66 -6.19 6.97
N VAL A 375 -8.36 -5.37 6.19
CA VAL A 375 -9.53 -5.81 5.41
C VAL A 375 -9.19 -6.97 4.48
N ALA A 376 -8.08 -6.88 3.76
CA ALA A 376 -7.68 -7.89 2.79
C ALA A 376 -7.34 -9.24 3.44
N GLU A 377 -6.51 -9.23 4.50
CA GLU A 377 -5.90 -10.43 5.06
C GLU A 377 -6.69 -11.02 6.25
N VAL A 378 -7.27 -10.17 7.11
CA VAL A 378 -8.16 -10.64 8.17
C VAL A 378 -9.51 -11.03 7.59
N GLY A 379 -10.00 -10.29 6.58
CA GLY A 379 -11.23 -10.62 5.88
C GLY A 379 -11.16 -11.91 5.03
N ARG A 380 -9.96 -12.44 4.77
CA ARG A 380 -9.79 -13.76 4.13
C ARG A 380 -9.84 -14.91 5.12
N GLN A 381 -9.63 -14.67 6.41
CA GLN A 381 -9.63 -15.75 7.39
C GLN A 381 -10.98 -16.47 7.46
N PRO A 382 -10.96 -17.79 7.75
CA PRO A 382 -9.85 -18.59 8.24
C PRO A 382 -8.92 -19.17 7.15
N TRP A 383 -9.02 -18.71 5.93
CA TRP A 383 -8.27 -19.24 4.79
C TRP A 383 -6.91 -18.55 4.62
N ILE A 384 -5.83 -19.30 4.40
CA ILE A 384 -4.57 -18.79 3.87
C ILE A 384 -4.60 -18.73 2.33
N VAL A 385 -5.29 -19.69 1.69
CA VAL A 385 -5.71 -19.64 0.29
C VAL A 385 -7.22 -19.85 0.26
N TYR A 386 -7.96 -18.87 -0.18
CA TYR A 386 -9.42 -18.85 -0.08
C TYR A 386 -10.07 -20.09 -0.70
N GLY A 387 -10.86 -20.81 0.09
CA GLY A 387 -11.58 -22.02 -0.31
C GLY A 387 -10.68 -23.26 -0.56
N VAL A 388 -9.35 -23.16 -0.38
CA VAL A 388 -8.40 -24.23 -0.74
C VAL A 388 -7.58 -24.72 0.46
N LEU A 389 -7.01 -23.80 1.25
CA LEU A 389 -6.16 -24.14 2.40
C LEU A 389 -6.50 -23.26 3.59
N LYS A 390 -6.87 -23.87 4.72
CA LYS A 390 -7.07 -23.12 5.97
C LYS A 390 -5.74 -22.65 6.55
N THR A 391 -5.74 -21.50 7.23
CA THR A 391 -4.52 -20.92 7.84
C THR A 391 -3.88 -21.85 8.87
N ALA A 392 -4.69 -22.59 9.61
CA ALA A 392 -4.19 -23.57 10.59
C ALA A 392 -3.34 -24.68 9.94
N ASP A 393 -3.68 -25.07 8.71
CA ASP A 393 -2.99 -26.14 7.98
C ASP A 393 -1.72 -25.66 7.27
N GLY A 394 -1.56 -24.34 7.11
CA GLY A 394 -0.39 -23.73 6.45
C GLY A 394 0.79 -23.46 7.38
N ALA A 395 0.58 -23.50 8.70
CA ALA A 395 1.62 -23.22 9.67
C ALA A 395 2.63 -24.39 9.80
N SER A 396 3.90 -24.03 10.04
CA SER A 396 4.98 -25.04 10.21
C SER A 396 4.74 -25.92 11.42
N LYS A 397 4.78 -27.24 11.23
CA LYS A 397 4.63 -28.25 12.30
C LYS A 397 5.90 -28.41 13.14
N ALA A 398 7.05 -28.02 12.62
CA ALA A 398 8.36 -28.22 13.25
C ALA A 398 8.74 -27.12 14.25
N VAL A 399 7.96 -26.02 14.38
CA VAL A 399 8.28 -24.89 15.25
C VAL A 399 7.47 -24.94 16.54
N SER A 400 8.12 -24.65 17.66
CA SER A 400 7.49 -24.53 18.97
C SER A 400 7.02 -23.10 19.25
N ALA A 401 6.04 -22.93 20.14
CA ALA A 401 5.56 -21.61 20.55
C ALA A 401 6.68 -20.72 21.11
N GLY A 402 7.65 -21.29 21.84
CA GLY A 402 8.80 -20.54 22.36
C GLY A 402 9.71 -19.98 21.26
N GLN A 403 9.93 -20.75 20.19
CA GLN A 403 10.72 -20.28 19.04
C GLN A 403 10.00 -19.14 18.29
N VAL A 404 8.68 -19.27 18.11
CA VAL A 404 7.89 -18.20 17.44
C VAL A 404 7.86 -16.93 18.31
N VAL A 405 7.70 -17.03 19.63
CA VAL A 405 7.77 -15.88 20.53
C VAL A 405 9.14 -15.22 20.47
N GLY A 406 10.22 -16.02 20.51
CA GLY A 406 11.59 -15.50 20.42
C GLY A 406 11.83 -14.74 19.12
N SER A 407 11.43 -15.31 17.97
CA SER A 407 11.57 -14.65 16.67
C SER A 407 10.65 -13.44 16.52
N LEU A 408 9.40 -13.48 17.02
CA LEU A 408 8.49 -12.34 17.04
C LEU A 408 9.08 -11.15 17.81
N ILE A 409 9.63 -11.39 19.00
CA ILE A 409 10.30 -10.34 19.79
C ILE A 409 11.52 -9.81 19.03
N GLY A 410 12.36 -10.70 18.49
CA GLY A 410 13.56 -10.33 17.73
C GLY A 410 13.23 -9.45 16.53
N PHE A 411 12.27 -9.84 15.69
CA PHE A 411 11.84 -9.05 14.53
C PHE A 411 11.18 -7.74 14.94
N THR A 412 10.35 -7.73 15.98
CA THR A 412 9.69 -6.50 16.46
C THR A 412 10.72 -5.48 16.95
N LEU A 413 11.74 -5.91 17.69
CA LEU A 413 12.82 -5.03 18.15
C LEU A 413 13.68 -4.54 17.01
N LEU A 414 14.08 -5.42 16.07
CA LEU A 414 14.87 -5.05 14.91
C LEU A 414 14.15 -4.03 14.04
N TYR A 415 12.91 -4.33 13.67
CA TYR A 415 12.11 -3.42 12.84
C TYR A 415 11.78 -2.12 13.56
N GLY A 416 11.48 -2.18 14.86
CA GLY A 416 11.29 -0.99 15.69
C GLY A 416 12.52 -0.07 15.65
N LEU A 417 13.73 -0.64 15.78
CA LEU A 417 14.99 0.10 15.65
C LEU A 417 15.15 0.70 14.25
N LEU A 418 14.93 -0.10 13.19
CA LEU A 418 15.02 0.37 11.81
C LEU A 418 14.01 1.50 11.52
N GLY A 419 12.77 1.36 12.01
CA GLY A 419 11.75 2.41 11.87
C GLY A 419 12.13 3.70 12.59
N VAL A 420 12.70 3.63 13.79
CA VAL A 420 13.21 4.81 14.51
C VAL A 420 14.35 5.47 13.75
N VAL A 421 15.28 4.69 13.20
CA VAL A 421 16.38 5.19 12.38
C VAL A 421 15.85 5.88 11.11
N ASP A 422 14.90 5.27 10.42
CA ASP A 422 14.28 5.86 9.22
C ASP A 422 13.62 7.20 9.52
N ILE A 423 12.70 7.22 10.49
CA ILE A 423 11.99 8.43 10.90
C ILE A 423 12.98 9.53 11.33
N TYR A 424 14.03 9.18 12.07
CA TYR A 424 15.06 10.12 12.46
C TYR A 424 15.80 10.69 11.24
N LEU A 425 16.25 9.83 10.32
CA LEU A 425 16.98 10.25 9.13
C LEU A 425 16.11 11.09 8.18
N LEU A 426 14.87 10.65 7.95
CA LEU A 426 13.90 11.39 7.14
C LEU A 426 13.61 12.76 7.76
N ALA A 427 13.29 12.81 9.06
CA ALA A 427 12.99 14.06 9.76
C ALA A 427 14.21 15.01 9.79
N LYS A 428 15.41 14.48 10.04
CA LYS A 428 16.65 15.27 10.03
C LYS A 428 16.92 15.92 8.68
N ASN A 429 16.83 15.13 7.59
CA ASN A 429 17.09 15.62 6.24
C ASN A 429 15.94 16.50 5.71
N ALA A 430 14.68 16.15 6.01
CA ALA A 430 13.54 16.99 5.69
C ALA A 430 13.63 18.37 6.33
N LYS A 431 13.95 18.45 7.64
CA LYS A 431 14.10 19.73 8.37
C LYS A 431 15.25 20.59 7.88
N LYS A 432 16.34 19.97 7.40
CA LYS A 432 17.48 20.70 6.83
C LYS A 432 17.07 21.50 5.58
N GLY A 433 16.10 21.02 4.83
CA GLY A 433 15.69 21.61 3.56
C GLY A 433 16.67 21.34 2.40
N PRO A 434 16.38 21.88 1.20
CA PRO A 434 17.24 21.74 0.03
C PRO A 434 18.57 22.50 0.22
N ASP A 435 19.66 21.98 -0.35
CA ASP A 435 20.93 22.71 -0.38
C ASP A 435 20.79 24.04 -1.10
N ALA A 436 21.60 25.04 -0.71
CA ALA A 436 21.63 26.35 -1.35
C ALA A 436 21.89 26.19 -2.86
N PRO A 437 21.33 27.10 -3.72
CA PRO A 437 21.72 27.12 -5.13
C PRO A 437 23.24 27.21 -5.21
N ALA A 438 23.87 26.40 -6.05
CA ALA A 438 25.28 26.61 -6.38
C ALA A 438 25.38 28.04 -6.89
N LEU A 439 26.19 28.87 -6.22
CA LEU A 439 26.52 30.18 -6.72
C LEU A 439 26.97 29.98 -8.16
N SER A 440 26.32 30.64 -9.11
CA SER A 440 26.81 30.68 -10.48
C SER A 440 28.27 31.10 -10.39
N ARG A 441 29.19 30.22 -10.77
CA ARG A 441 30.56 30.63 -11.02
C ARG A 441 30.42 31.72 -12.07
N SER A 442 30.61 32.97 -11.65
CA SER A 442 30.77 34.07 -12.58
C SER A 442 31.82 33.62 -13.60
N SER A 443 31.42 33.54 -14.83
CA SER A 443 32.32 33.40 -15.96
C SER A 443 33.06 34.73 -16.10
N ASP A 444 34.03 34.91 -15.23
CA ASP A 444 35.15 35.82 -15.48
C ASP A 444 36.26 34.93 -16.02
N TYR A 445 36.30 34.82 -17.33
CA TYR A 445 37.47 34.87 -18.21
C TYR A 445 37.02 34.79 -19.65
#